data_19f60399fc40d8b8ea0dd572627a288e
#
_entry.id   19f60399fc40d8b8ea0dd572627a288e
#
_cell.length_a   1.000
_cell.length_b   1.000
_cell.length_c   1.000
_cell.angle_alpha   90.00
_cell.angle_beta   90.00
_cell.angle_gamma   90.00
#
_symmetry.space_group_name_H-M   'P 1'
#
loop_
_entity.id
_entity.type
_entity.pdbx_description
1 polymer ?
#
loop_
_entity_poly.entity_id
_entity_poly.type
_entity_poly.pdbx_seq_one_letter_code
_entity_poly.pdbx_strand_id
1 'polypeptide(L)'
;MTLKYTEGMASEQEIYSHLMKCNEYFSPPLEKKVNIHEYSNKIFQKAVTFEAWITDTLVGLVAAYFNDPDGQSGYVTNVSVIRPYMGKGIISILINRCIDYAKRNSFRSISLEVAKANHQAINLYRKFRFQEFEDKHTSTLMKLDI
;
A
#
# COMPACT_ATOMS: atom_id res chain seq x y z
N MET A 1 6.71 -23.03 -2.16
CA MET A 1 5.49 -22.27 -2.50
C MET A 1 5.82 -21.12 -3.43
N THR A 2 5.04 -20.97 -4.46
CA THR A 2 5.30 -19.99 -5.50
C THR A 2 4.46 -18.74 -5.27
N LEU A 3 5.12 -17.60 -5.14
CA LEU A 3 4.45 -16.30 -5.11
C LEU A 3 4.09 -15.88 -6.54
N LYS A 4 2.90 -15.40 -6.71
CA LYS A 4 2.42 -14.82 -7.96
C LYS A 4 2.11 -13.36 -7.72
N TYR A 5 2.56 -12.50 -8.63
CA TYR A 5 2.35 -11.05 -8.53
C TYR A 5 1.42 -10.60 -9.65
N THR A 6 0.39 -9.82 -9.29
CA THR A 6 -0.60 -9.31 -10.25
C THR A 6 -0.89 -7.84 -9.98
N GLU A 7 -1.66 -7.23 -10.88
CA GLU A 7 -2.11 -5.86 -10.75
C GLU A 7 -3.60 -5.82 -11.11
N GLY A 8 -4.41 -5.29 -10.18
CA GLY A 8 -5.84 -5.07 -10.42
C GLY A 8 -6.68 -6.32 -10.52
N MET A 9 -6.24 -7.43 -9.96
CA MET A 9 -6.94 -8.71 -10.08
C MET A 9 -7.78 -9.10 -8.86
N ALA A 10 -7.48 -8.52 -7.69
CA ALA A 10 -8.18 -8.88 -6.46
C ALA A 10 -9.63 -8.39 -6.49
N SER A 11 -10.55 -9.25 -6.08
CA SER A 11 -11.94 -8.85 -5.87
C SER A 11 -12.10 -8.05 -4.58
N GLU A 12 -13.24 -7.39 -4.44
CA GLU A 12 -13.55 -6.66 -3.21
C GLU A 12 -13.50 -7.59 -1.99
N GLN A 13 -14.04 -8.80 -2.12
CA GLN A 13 -14.04 -9.78 -1.03
C GLN A 13 -12.63 -10.23 -0.68
N GLU A 14 -11.78 -10.41 -1.67
CA GLU A 14 -10.38 -10.79 -1.42
C GLU A 14 -9.61 -9.68 -0.72
N ILE A 15 -9.84 -8.43 -1.11
CA ILE A 15 -9.26 -7.27 -0.43
C ILE A 15 -9.74 -7.22 1.01
N TYR A 16 -11.05 -7.37 1.23
CA TYR A 16 -11.63 -7.35 2.56
C TYR A 16 -11.03 -8.44 3.45
N SER A 17 -10.97 -9.68 2.96
CA SER A 17 -10.41 -10.80 3.72
C SER A 17 -8.95 -10.57 4.07
N HIS A 18 -8.18 -10.03 3.14
CA HIS A 18 -6.78 -9.69 3.37
C HIS A 18 -6.63 -8.64 4.45
N LEU A 19 -7.41 -7.55 4.36
CA LEU A 19 -7.32 -6.46 5.35
C LEU A 19 -7.76 -6.93 6.73
N MET A 20 -8.75 -7.81 6.82
CA MET A 20 -9.16 -8.39 8.10
C MET A 20 -8.03 -9.21 8.72
N LYS A 21 -7.28 -9.96 7.93
CA LYS A 21 -6.12 -10.71 8.43
C LYS A 21 -5.01 -9.80 8.92
N CYS A 22 -4.89 -8.60 8.36
CA CYS A 22 -3.84 -7.65 8.71
C CYS A 22 -4.28 -6.63 9.77
N ASN A 23 -5.56 -6.60 10.11
CA ASN A 23 -6.15 -5.53 10.93
C ASN A 23 -5.35 -5.21 12.19
N GLU A 24 -4.95 -6.21 12.95
CA GLU A 24 -4.26 -6.02 14.23
C GLU A 24 -2.82 -5.57 14.08
N TYR A 25 -2.25 -5.69 12.89
CA TYR A 25 -0.84 -5.33 12.65
C TYR A 25 -0.65 -3.86 12.30
N PHE A 26 -1.74 -3.14 12.03
CA PHE A 26 -1.68 -1.70 11.86
C PHE A 26 -1.64 -1.01 13.22
N SER A 27 -0.99 0.13 13.30
CA SER A 27 -0.89 0.90 14.54
C SER A 27 -1.49 2.29 14.32
N PRO A 28 -2.68 2.56 14.85
CA PRO A 28 -3.60 1.66 15.56
C PRO A 28 -4.22 0.63 14.61
N PRO A 29 -4.91 -0.40 15.14
CA PRO A 29 -5.61 -1.37 14.29
C PRO A 29 -6.48 -0.68 13.25
N LEU A 30 -6.56 -1.27 12.05
CA LEU A 30 -7.24 -0.65 10.92
C LEU A 30 -8.69 -0.30 11.23
N GLU A 31 -9.40 -1.19 11.96
CA GLU A 31 -10.79 -0.97 12.36
C GLU A 31 -11.02 0.27 13.20
N LYS A 32 -9.94 0.78 13.85
CA LYS A 32 -10.02 2.00 14.66
C LYS A 32 -9.96 3.26 13.79
N LYS A 33 -9.55 3.13 12.53
CA LYS A 33 -9.40 4.25 11.61
C LYS A 33 -10.49 4.30 10.56
N VAL A 34 -10.94 3.13 10.09
CA VAL A 34 -11.87 3.03 8.97
C VAL A 34 -12.87 1.90 9.22
N ASN A 35 -14.01 1.98 8.54
CA ASN A 35 -14.88 0.83 8.37
C ASN A 35 -14.26 -0.04 7.28
N ILE A 36 -13.83 -1.27 7.62
CA ILE A 36 -13.04 -2.10 6.71
C ILE A 36 -13.85 -2.49 5.46
N HIS A 37 -15.16 -2.74 5.57
CA HIS A 37 -16.01 -3.01 4.41
C HIS A 37 -16.02 -1.84 3.43
N GLU A 38 -16.28 -0.64 3.95
CA GLU A 38 -16.32 0.58 3.13
C GLU A 38 -14.95 0.86 2.50
N TYR A 39 -13.89 0.67 3.26
CA TYR A 39 -12.54 0.88 2.80
C TYR A 39 -12.17 -0.11 1.69
N SER A 40 -12.52 -1.39 1.87
CA SER A 40 -12.29 -2.42 0.86
C SER A 40 -13.04 -2.11 -0.43
N ASN A 41 -14.27 -1.64 -0.33
CA ASN A 41 -15.07 -1.23 -1.48
C ASN A 41 -14.41 -0.04 -2.20
N LYS A 42 -13.95 0.96 -1.45
CA LYS A 42 -13.29 2.12 -2.03
C LYS A 42 -12.00 1.74 -2.76
N ILE A 43 -11.19 0.87 -2.14
CA ILE A 43 -9.97 0.37 -2.78
C ILE A 43 -10.32 -0.34 -4.07
N PHE A 44 -11.30 -1.26 -4.01
CA PHE A 44 -11.68 -2.04 -5.19
C PHE A 44 -12.14 -1.15 -6.34
N GLN A 45 -12.90 -0.11 -6.04
CA GLN A 45 -13.48 0.75 -7.08
C GLN A 45 -12.51 1.83 -7.59
N LYS A 46 -11.62 2.34 -6.73
CA LYS A 46 -10.87 3.56 -7.05
C LYS A 46 -9.36 3.42 -7.04
N ALA A 47 -8.82 2.41 -6.41
CA ALA A 47 -7.37 2.23 -6.31
C ALA A 47 -6.85 1.32 -7.40
N VAL A 48 -5.58 1.51 -7.74
CA VAL A 48 -4.80 0.50 -8.45
C VAL A 48 -4.19 -0.40 -7.38
N THR A 49 -4.36 -1.70 -7.51
CA THR A 49 -3.88 -2.67 -6.52
C THR A 49 -2.72 -3.47 -7.10
N PHE A 50 -1.67 -3.58 -6.32
CA PHE A 50 -0.49 -4.38 -6.62
C PHE A 50 -0.48 -5.52 -5.62
N GLU A 51 -0.48 -6.77 -6.11
CA GLU A 51 -0.94 -7.93 -5.33
C GLU A 51 0.07 -9.05 -5.36
N ALA A 52 0.22 -9.71 -4.21
CA ALA A 52 1.01 -10.93 -4.09
C ALA A 52 0.13 -12.06 -3.59
N TRP A 53 0.21 -13.21 -4.25
CA TRP A 53 -0.66 -14.36 -3.99
C TRP A 53 0.16 -15.61 -3.70
N ILE A 54 -0.34 -16.42 -2.76
CA ILE A 54 0.07 -17.81 -2.61
C ILE A 54 -1.18 -18.63 -2.91
N THR A 55 -1.13 -19.40 -4.00
CA THR A 55 -2.31 -20.10 -4.53
C THR A 55 -3.44 -19.08 -4.74
N ASP A 56 -4.55 -19.21 -4.02
CA ASP A 56 -5.69 -18.30 -4.18
C ASP A 56 -5.80 -17.29 -3.05
N THR A 57 -4.77 -17.18 -2.19
CA THR A 57 -4.79 -16.28 -1.05
C THR A 57 -3.98 -15.02 -1.33
N LEU A 58 -4.61 -13.86 -1.16
CA LEU A 58 -3.94 -12.56 -1.25
C LEU A 58 -3.10 -12.37 0.02
N VAL A 59 -1.78 -12.44 -0.12
CA VAL A 59 -0.86 -12.38 1.01
C VAL A 59 -0.19 -11.02 1.16
N GLY A 60 -0.14 -10.23 0.10
CA GLY A 60 0.45 -8.88 0.13
C GLY A 60 -0.35 -7.94 -0.75
N LEU A 61 -0.44 -6.68 -0.33
CA LEU A 61 -1.20 -5.66 -1.02
C LEU A 61 -0.51 -4.29 -0.89
N VAL A 62 -0.37 -3.61 -2.02
CA VAL A 62 -0.14 -2.17 -2.07
C VAL A 62 -1.28 -1.59 -2.89
N ALA A 63 -2.04 -0.68 -2.30
CA ALA A 63 -3.15 -0.02 -2.98
C ALA A 63 -2.87 1.47 -3.06
N ALA A 64 -3.01 2.03 -4.24
CA ALA A 64 -2.70 3.45 -4.47
C ALA A 64 -3.77 4.10 -5.33
N TYR A 65 -4.13 5.33 -4.98
CA TYR A 65 -5.02 6.15 -5.77
C TYR A 65 -4.20 6.94 -6.79
N PHE A 66 -4.52 6.76 -8.06
CA PHE A 66 -3.94 7.50 -9.18
C PHE A 66 -5.03 8.26 -9.91
N ASN A 67 -5.94 8.84 -9.13
CA ASN A 67 -7.12 9.53 -9.67
C ASN A 67 -7.06 11.06 -9.48
N ASP A 68 -5.88 11.60 -9.27
CA ASP A 68 -5.68 13.05 -9.24
C ASP A 68 -6.08 13.63 -10.60
N PRO A 69 -7.02 14.59 -10.65
CA PRO A 69 -7.47 15.17 -11.92
C PRO A 69 -6.36 15.79 -12.76
N ASP A 70 -5.31 16.29 -12.12
CA ASP A 70 -4.18 16.91 -12.82
C ASP A 70 -3.11 15.89 -13.20
N GLY A 71 -3.28 14.62 -12.83
CA GLY A 71 -2.32 13.55 -13.11
C GLY A 71 -0.95 13.77 -12.48
N GLN A 72 -0.87 14.52 -11.38
CA GLN A 72 0.41 14.93 -10.79
C GLN A 72 0.90 13.98 -9.72
N SER A 73 0.01 13.53 -8.84
CA SER A 73 0.43 12.74 -7.67
C SER A 73 -0.46 11.53 -7.45
N GLY A 74 0.19 10.43 -7.10
CA GLY A 74 -0.47 9.23 -6.59
C GLY A 74 -0.38 9.22 -5.07
N TYR A 75 -1.30 8.50 -4.44
CA TYR A 75 -1.32 8.35 -2.99
C TYR A 75 -1.47 6.89 -2.60
N VAL A 76 -0.49 6.35 -1.89
CA VAL A 76 -0.55 4.97 -1.39
C VAL A 76 -1.41 4.96 -0.13
N THR A 77 -2.55 4.30 -0.22
CA THR A 77 -3.49 4.24 0.90
C THR A 77 -3.28 3.02 1.80
N ASN A 78 -2.72 1.94 1.26
CA ASN A 78 -2.51 0.72 2.04
C ASN A 78 -1.27 -0.03 1.59
N VAL A 79 -0.47 -0.47 2.56
CA VAL A 79 0.68 -1.35 2.38
C VAL A 79 0.55 -2.41 3.46
N SER A 80 0.35 -3.67 3.07
CA SER A 80 0.13 -4.72 4.05
C SER A 80 0.57 -6.09 3.54
N VAL A 81 1.02 -6.93 4.44
CA VAL A 81 1.38 -8.32 4.18
C VAL A 81 0.94 -9.14 5.38
N ILE A 82 0.37 -10.32 5.15
CA ILE A 82 -0.05 -11.16 6.27
C ILE A 82 1.18 -11.70 6.99
N ARG A 83 1.03 -11.89 8.32
CA ARG A 83 2.16 -12.15 9.22
C ARG A 83 3.11 -13.26 8.77
N PRO A 84 2.64 -14.45 8.35
CA PRO A 84 3.57 -15.53 7.96
C PRO A 84 4.52 -15.18 6.82
N TYR A 85 4.17 -14.15 6.03
CA TYR A 85 4.95 -13.76 4.85
C TYR A 85 5.72 -12.45 5.04
N MET A 86 5.73 -11.91 6.26
CA MET A 86 6.54 -10.72 6.57
C MET A 86 8.03 -11.05 6.49
N GLY A 87 8.83 -10.05 6.11
CA GLY A 87 10.28 -10.18 6.06
C GLY A 87 10.80 -10.95 4.86
N LYS A 88 9.96 -11.19 3.84
CA LYS A 88 10.34 -11.94 2.65
C LYS A 88 10.51 -11.08 1.40
N GLY A 89 10.51 -9.76 1.55
CA GLY A 89 10.71 -8.83 0.43
C GLY A 89 9.48 -8.59 -0.44
N ILE A 90 8.31 -9.08 -0.04
CA ILE A 90 7.09 -8.94 -0.84
C ILE A 90 6.73 -7.48 -1.03
N ILE A 91 6.74 -6.70 0.06
CA ILE A 91 6.37 -5.28 0.00
C ILE A 91 7.31 -4.50 -0.91
N SER A 92 8.61 -4.81 -0.88
CA SER A 92 9.58 -4.14 -1.76
C SER A 92 9.24 -4.37 -3.23
N ILE A 93 8.83 -5.58 -3.59
CA ILE A 93 8.42 -5.89 -4.98
C ILE A 93 7.18 -5.10 -5.35
N LEU A 94 6.18 -5.06 -4.45
CA LEU A 94 4.93 -4.36 -4.72
C LEU A 94 5.13 -2.85 -4.81
N ILE A 95 5.95 -2.27 -3.95
CA ILE A 95 6.28 -0.84 -4.01
C ILE A 95 6.99 -0.51 -5.33
N ASN A 96 7.93 -1.35 -5.76
CA ASN A 96 8.58 -1.16 -7.06
C ASN A 96 7.57 -1.15 -8.20
N ARG A 97 6.62 -2.06 -8.18
CA ARG A 97 5.58 -2.12 -9.22
C ARG A 97 4.69 -0.88 -9.21
N CYS A 98 4.39 -0.37 -8.01
CA CYS A 98 3.63 0.87 -7.85
C CYS A 98 4.39 2.06 -8.45
N ILE A 99 5.68 2.16 -8.17
CA ILE A 99 6.54 3.22 -8.71
C ILE A 99 6.61 3.11 -10.24
N ASP A 100 6.77 1.90 -10.77
CA ASP A 100 6.80 1.68 -12.22
C ASP A 100 5.49 2.09 -12.88
N TYR A 101 4.36 1.79 -12.24
CA TYR A 101 3.05 2.22 -12.71
C TYR A 101 2.98 3.74 -12.82
N ALA A 102 3.41 4.44 -11.78
CA ALA A 102 3.40 5.90 -11.76
C ALA A 102 4.26 6.47 -12.90
N LYS A 103 5.45 5.89 -13.11
CA LYS A 103 6.32 6.33 -14.20
C LYS A 103 5.70 6.11 -15.57
N ARG A 104 5.13 4.92 -15.80
CA ARG A 104 4.50 4.58 -17.08
C ARG A 104 3.29 5.45 -17.40
N ASN A 105 2.63 5.98 -16.37
CA ASN A 105 1.42 6.78 -16.53
C ASN A 105 1.68 8.27 -16.30
N SER A 106 2.94 8.67 -16.30
CA SER A 106 3.36 10.08 -16.26
C SER A 106 2.97 10.83 -15.00
N PHE A 107 2.85 10.13 -13.88
CA PHE A 107 2.69 10.78 -12.59
C PHE A 107 4.02 11.35 -12.13
N ARG A 108 3.99 12.49 -11.45
CA ARG A 108 5.20 13.20 -11.02
C ARG A 108 5.67 12.80 -9.64
N SER A 109 4.77 12.30 -8.81
CA SER A 109 5.12 11.94 -7.44
C SER A 109 4.15 10.91 -6.88
N ILE A 110 4.60 10.24 -5.82
CA ILE A 110 3.78 9.36 -5.01
C ILE A 110 3.98 9.77 -3.56
N SER A 111 2.90 9.84 -2.79
CA SER A 111 2.99 10.13 -1.37
C SER A 111 2.29 9.04 -0.55
N LEU A 112 2.64 8.98 0.72
CA LEU A 112 2.02 8.08 1.67
C LEU A 112 2.15 8.66 3.08
N GLU A 113 1.35 8.14 3.98
CA GLU A 113 1.42 8.50 5.40
C GLU A 113 1.89 7.29 6.19
N VAL A 114 2.81 7.47 7.11
CA VAL A 114 3.36 6.40 7.93
C VAL A 114 3.45 6.84 9.39
N ALA A 115 3.12 5.94 10.32
CA ALA A 115 3.25 6.22 11.74
C ALA A 115 4.72 6.44 12.09
N LYS A 116 5.02 7.48 12.88
CA LYS A 116 6.39 7.79 13.28
C LYS A 116 7.03 6.64 14.06
N ALA A 117 6.24 5.86 14.78
CA ALA A 117 6.72 4.70 15.53
C ALA A 117 7.08 3.51 14.64
N ASN A 118 6.65 3.51 13.38
CA ASN A 118 6.91 2.41 12.46
C ASN A 118 8.26 2.62 11.75
N HIS A 119 9.34 2.43 12.50
CA HIS A 119 10.70 2.65 11.98
C HIS A 119 11.05 1.73 10.83
N GLN A 120 10.54 0.50 10.84
CA GLN A 120 10.81 -0.47 9.79
C GLN A 120 10.24 0.01 8.45
N ALA A 121 8.99 0.49 8.45
CA ALA A 121 8.36 1.02 7.25
C ALA A 121 9.05 2.29 6.77
N ILE A 122 9.37 3.21 7.68
CA ILE A 122 10.06 4.44 7.33
C ILE A 122 11.39 4.13 6.65
N ASN A 123 12.17 3.20 7.21
CA ASN A 123 13.45 2.80 6.64
C ASN A 123 13.26 2.17 5.24
N LEU A 124 12.21 1.37 5.06
CA LEU A 124 11.89 0.80 3.76
C LEU A 124 11.61 1.89 2.74
N TYR A 125 10.75 2.85 3.10
CA TYR A 125 10.39 3.93 2.18
C TYR A 125 11.59 4.80 1.83
N ARG A 126 12.48 5.05 2.80
CA ARG A 126 13.72 5.80 2.54
C ARG A 126 14.62 5.08 1.53
N LYS A 127 14.66 3.75 1.55
CA LYS A 127 15.42 2.98 0.56
C LYS A 127 14.90 3.20 -0.86
N PHE A 128 13.60 3.45 -1.00
CA PHE A 128 12.99 3.79 -2.29
C PHE A 128 13.07 5.29 -2.59
N ARG A 129 13.75 6.07 -1.74
CA ARG A 129 13.98 7.50 -1.89
C ARG A 129 12.77 8.38 -1.56
N PHE A 130 11.80 7.85 -0.83
CA PHE A 130 10.77 8.67 -0.22
C PHE A 130 11.41 9.56 0.85
N GLN A 131 10.97 10.81 0.92
CA GLN A 131 11.44 11.78 1.90
C GLN A 131 10.28 12.33 2.70
N GLU A 132 10.51 12.57 3.99
CA GLU A 132 9.51 13.20 4.84
C GLU A 132 9.29 14.64 4.38
N PHE A 133 8.02 15.04 4.24
CA PHE A 133 7.72 16.39 3.81
C PHE A 133 6.65 17.09 4.66
N GLU A 134 5.92 16.37 5.50
CA GLU A 134 4.93 17.00 6.37
C GLU A 134 4.77 16.21 7.67
N ASP A 135 4.93 16.89 8.81
CA ASP A 135 4.75 16.31 10.14
C ASP A 135 3.27 16.36 10.49
N LYS A 136 2.69 15.20 10.83
CA LYS A 136 1.28 15.06 11.23
C LYS A 136 1.12 14.73 12.71
N HIS A 137 2.11 14.99 13.54
CA HIS A 137 2.13 14.73 14.97
C HIS A 137 2.49 13.26 15.28
N THR A 138 1.58 12.30 15.10
CA THR A 138 1.87 10.88 15.36
C THR A 138 2.30 10.12 14.10
N SER A 139 2.14 10.75 12.95
CA SER A 139 2.55 10.21 11.66
C SER A 139 3.30 11.26 10.87
N THR A 140 3.86 10.84 9.74
CA THR A 140 4.51 11.77 8.81
C THR A 140 4.09 11.40 7.39
N LEU A 141 3.95 12.43 6.55
CA LEU A 141 3.77 12.22 5.13
C LEU A 141 5.14 12.11 4.47
N MET A 142 5.29 11.10 3.62
CA MET A 142 6.51 10.90 2.84
C MET A 142 6.17 10.98 1.36
N LYS A 143 7.10 11.47 0.57
CA LYS A 143 6.88 11.71 -0.86
C LYS A 143 8.08 11.25 -1.65
N LEU A 144 7.80 10.63 -2.79
CA LEU A 144 8.81 10.28 -3.79
C LEU A 144 8.52 11.10 -5.04
N ASP A 145 9.49 11.90 -5.47
CA ASP A 145 9.43 12.59 -6.75
C ASP A 145 9.94 11.64 -7.83
N ILE A 146 9.19 11.55 -8.91
CA ILE A 146 9.48 10.63 -10.01
C ILE A 146 10.09 11.37 -11.20
#